data_07004bed5cb0d5daa78a2f2a7df5d1f2
#
_entry.id   07004bed5cb0d5daa78a2f2a7df5d1f2
#
_cell.length_a   1.000
_cell.length_b   1.000
_cell.length_c   1.000
_cell.angle_alpha   90.00
_cell.angle_beta   90.00
_cell.angle_gamma   90.00
#
_symmetry.space_group_name_H-M   'P 1'
#
loop_
_entity.id
_entity.type
_entity.pdbx_description
1 polymer ?
#
loop_
_entity_poly.entity_id
_entity_poly.type
_entity_poly.pdbx_seq_one_letter_code
_entity_poly.pdbx_strand_id
1 'polypeptide(L)'
;MAMGSQDKHQVEKNRHFIQALGHAWDGVKNVVKKERNMRFHIIAAVLVIIVAFLMQVNVFEWLWLLSAIFVVFAAEFANTIVEELVDLVVHHHYDLDAKYAKDIAAGVVLLAAFYAVLVGLLIFWPRFKNLLGI
;
A
#
# COMPACT_ATOMS: atom_id res chain seq x y z
N MET A 1 11.38 29.70 -19.11
CA MET A 1 12.37 28.72 -18.60
C MET A 1 12.31 27.47 -19.48
N ALA A 2 13.40 27.06 -20.09
CA ALA A 2 13.41 25.86 -20.91
C ALA A 2 13.33 24.64 -19.96
N MET A 3 12.30 23.81 -20.10
CA MET A 3 12.19 22.53 -19.40
C MET A 3 13.42 21.68 -19.71
N GLY A 4 14.11 21.19 -18.68
CA GLY A 4 15.26 20.31 -18.83
C GLY A 4 14.93 19.03 -19.58
N SER A 5 15.94 18.37 -20.15
CA SER A 5 15.76 17.15 -20.95
C SER A 5 15.09 15.99 -20.18
N GLN A 6 15.18 15.98 -18.86
CA GLN A 6 14.52 14.99 -18.00
C GLN A 6 13.01 15.21 -17.89
N ASP A 7 12.53 16.47 -17.95
CA ASP A 7 11.09 16.78 -17.87
C ASP A 7 10.34 16.38 -19.13
N LYS A 8 11.01 16.37 -20.29
CA LYS A 8 10.39 15.94 -21.56
C LYS A 8 10.05 14.44 -21.57
N HIS A 9 10.82 13.60 -20.89
CA HIS A 9 10.56 12.16 -20.81
C HIS A 9 9.33 11.79 -19.96
N GLN A 10 8.96 12.64 -19.01
CA GLN A 10 7.79 12.38 -18.15
C GLN A 10 6.47 12.80 -18.79
N VAL A 11 6.47 13.68 -19.79
CA VAL A 11 5.27 14.19 -20.45
C VAL A 11 4.93 13.38 -21.72
N GLU A 12 5.90 12.69 -22.33
CA GLU A 12 5.65 11.85 -23.50
C GLU A 12 5.01 10.51 -23.11
N LYS A 13 3.98 10.11 -23.86
CA LYS A 13 3.32 8.81 -23.70
C LYS A 13 4.34 7.68 -23.94
N ASN A 14 4.44 6.75 -23.00
CA ASN A 14 5.31 5.57 -23.14
C ASN A 14 5.03 4.84 -24.44
N ARG A 15 6.03 4.77 -25.31
CA ARG A 15 5.93 4.11 -26.62
C ARG A 15 6.15 2.59 -26.56
N HIS A 16 6.81 2.12 -25.50
CA HIS A 16 7.16 0.71 -25.32
C HIS A 16 6.68 0.20 -23.96
N PHE A 17 6.14 -1.01 -23.92
CA PHE A 17 5.67 -1.67 -22.70
C PHE A 17 6.76 -1.77 -21.61
N ILE A 18 8.00 -2.07 -22.03
CA ILE A 18 9.15 -2.17 -21.10
C ILE A 18 9.43 -0.84 -20.40
N GLN A 19 9.30 0.28 -21.12
CA GLN A 19 9.47 1.62 -20.55
C GLN A 19 8.35 1.93 -19.54
N ALA A 20 7.11 1.59 -19.87
CA ALA A 20 5.97 1.75 -18.96
C ALA A 20 6.17 0.94 -17.66
N LEU A 21 6.67 -0.29 -17.78
CA LEU A 21 6.97 -1.16 -16.64
C LEU A 21 8.11 -0.56 -15.77
N GLY A 22 9.13 0.01 -16.40
CA GLY A 22 10.21 0.73 -15.71
C GLY A 22 9.70 1.89 -14.87
N HIS A 23 8.84 2.74 -15.45
CA HIS A 23 8.22 3.86 -14.72
C HIS A 23 7.30 3.40 -13.59
N ALA A 24 6.53 2.32 -13.81
CA ALA A 24 5.70 1.74 -12.74
C ALA A 24 6.57 1.24 -11.57
N TRP A 25 7.69 0.58 -11.87
CA TRP A 25 8.63 0.11 -10.85
C TRP A 25 9.30 1.28 -10.09
N ASP A 26 9.62 2.37 -10.77
CA ASP A 26 10.15 3.58 -10.13
C ASP A 26 9.12 4.21 -9.21
N GLY A 27 7.84 4.22 -9.60
CA GLY A 27 6.73 4.63 -8.73
C GLY A 27 6.67 3.81 -7.44
N VAL A 28 6.72 2.48 -7.55
CA VAL A 28 6.75 1.57 -6.37
C VAL A 28 7.93 1.88 -5.47
N LYS A 29 9.14 1.98 -6.03
CA LYS A 29 10.34 2.32 -5.24
C LYS A 29 10.21 3.65 -4.51
N ASN A 30 9.64 4.65 -5.17
CA ASN A 30 9.46 5.98 -4.59
C ASN A 30 8.52 5.95 -3.39
N VAL A 31 7.38 5.26 -3.49
CA VAL A 31 6.44 5.10 -2.36
C VAL A 31 7.12 4.39 -1.19
N VAL A 32 7.79 3.26 -1.44
CA VAL A 32 8.50 2.52 -0.37
C VAL A 32 9.58 3.37 0.31
N LYS A 33 10.30 4.23 -0.45
CA LYS A 33 11.33 5.11 0.12
C LYS A 33 10.76 6.27 0.91
N LYS A 34 9.71 6.91 0.38
CA LYS A 34 9.10 8.10 0.98
C LYS A 34 8.22 7.74 2.18
N GLU A 35 7.35 6.73 2.02
CA GLU A 35 6.28 6.46 2.95
C GLU A 35 6.72 5.53 4.09
N ARG A 36 6.70 6.05 5.32
CA ARG A 36 6.98 5.25 6.52
C ARG A 36 5.92 4.18 6.74
N ASN A 37 4.66 4.50 6.50
CA ASN A 37 3.54 3.57 6.67
C ASN A 37 3.66 2.39 5.72
N MET A 38 4.01 2.62 4.44
CA MET A 38 4.26 1.55 3.48
C MET A 38 5.34 0.58 3.97
N ARG A 39 6.45 1.08 4.51
CA ARG A 39 7.52 0.22 5.07
C ARG A 39 7.01 -0.62 6.25
N PHE A 40 6.18 -0.02 7.12
CA PHE A 40 5.54 -0.75 8.22
C PHE A 40 4.63 -1.88 7.70
N HIS A 41 3.80 -1.60 6.70
CA HIS A 41 2.92 -2.60 6.09
C HIS A 41 3.69 -3.71 5.36
N ILE A 42 4.81 -3.41 4.74
CA ILE A 42 5.69 -4.42 4.13
C ILE A 42 6.24 -5.36 5.22
N ILE A 43 6.74 -4.82 6.33
CA ILE A 43 7.25 -5.64 7.44
C ILE A 43 6.13 -6.51 8.01
N ALA A 44 4.95 -5.94 8.26
CA ALA A 44 3.79 -6.69 8.74
C ALA A 44 3.39 -7.82 7.77
N ALA A 45 3.36 -7.54 6.46
CA ALA A 45 3.06 -8.54 5.44
C ALA A 45 4.07 -9.70 5.45
N VAL A 46 5.36 -9.40 5.54
CA VAL A 46 6.41 -10.43 5.64
C VAL A 46 6.22 -11.30 6.87
N LEU A 47 5.92 -10.69 8.03
CA LEU A 47 5.66 -11.44 9.26
C LEU A 47 4.43 -12.34 9.12
N VAL A 48 3.32 -11.83 8.56
CA VAL A 48 2.11 -12.62 8.29
C VAL A 48 2.40 -13.80 7.37
N ILE A 49 3.16 -13.61 6.31
CA ILE A 49 3.55 -14.67 5.37
C ILE A 49 4.38 -15.75 6.10
N ILE A 50 5.35 -15.35 6.91
CA ILE A 50 6.17 -16.30 7.69
C ILE A 50 5.27 -17.12 8.63
N VAL A 51 4.38 -16.47 9.39
CA VAL A 51 3.45 -17.14 10.30
C VAL A 51 2.53 -18.09 9.53
N ALA A 52 2.02 -17.68 8.38
CA ALA A 52 1.17 -18.50 7.52
C ALA A 52 1.88 -19.79 7.06
N PHE A 53 3.14 -19.71 6.67
CA PHE A 53 3.96 -20.87 6.34
C PHE A 53 4.17 -21.78 7.54
N LEU A 54 4.53 -21.23 8.68
CA LEU A 54 4.75 -22.01 9.91
C LEU A 54 3.48 -22.73 10.39
N MET A 55 2.33 -22.08 10.24
CA MET A 55 1.02 -22.62 10.62
C MET A 55 0.35 -23.47 9.54
N GLN A 56 1.01 -23.67 8.40
CA GLN A 56 0.53 -24.52 7.31
C GLN A 56 -0.90 -24.19 6.89
N VAL A 57 -1.19 -22.89 6.65
CA VAL A 57 -2.50 -22.45 6.20
C VAL A 57 -2.85 -23.06 4.84
N ASN A 58 -4.12 -23.34 4.60
CA ASN A 58 -4.57 -23.93 3.35
C ASN A 58 -4.64 -22.90 2.21
N VAL A 59 -4.86 -23.36 0.97
CA VAL A 59 -4.87 -22.51 -0.25
C VAL A 59 -5.92 -21.41 -0.18
N PHE A 60 -7.10 -21.68 0.35
CA PHE A 60 -8.16 -20.67 0.49
C PHE A 60 -7.77 -19.58 1.51
N GLU A 61 -7.16 -19.98 2.61
CA GLU A 61 -6.65 -19.04 3.61
C GLU A 61 -5.49 -18.18 3.06
N TRP A 62 -4.61 -18.78 2.23
CA TRP A 62 -3.60 -18.02 1.49
C TRP A 62 -4.23 -16.96 0.59
N LEU A 63 -5.30 -17.29 -0.16
CA LEU A 63 -5.99 -16.30 -0.99
C LEU A 63 -6.52 -15.13 -0.16
N TRP A 64 -7.11 -15.39 1.00
CA TRP A 64 -7.60 -14.33 1.89
C TRP A 64 -6.46 -13.48 2.48
N LEU A 65 -5.38 -14.09 2.94
CA LEU A 65 -4.23 -13.35 3.46
C LEU A 65 -3.57 -12.48 2.38
N LEU A 66 -3.33 -13.03 1.20
CA LEU A 66 -2.75 -12.28 0.09
C LEU A 66 -3.68 -11.16 -0.39
N SER A 67 -4.99 -11.39 -0.43
CA SER A 67 -5.96 -10.33 -0.77
C SER A 67 -5.95 -9.21 0.27
N ALA A 68 -5.87 -9.53 1.55
CA ALA A 68 -5.78 -8.54 2.61
C ALA A 68 -4.50 -7.70 2.51
N ILE A 69 -3.35 -8.33 2.27
CA ILE A 69 -2.07 -7.62 2.04
C ILE A 69 -2.19 -6.71 0.81
N PHE A 70 -2.75 -7.21 -0.28
CA PHE A 70 -2.94 -6.43 -1.51
C PHE A 70 -3.84 -5.21 -1.28
N VAL A 71 -4.96 -5.37 -0.57
CA VAL A 71 -5.89 -4.27 -0.27
C VAL A 71 -5.20 -3.18 0.56
N VAL A 72 -4.41 -3.55 1.57
CA VAL A 72 -3.65 -2.58 2.38
C VAL A 72 -2.63 -1.83 1.51
N PHE A 73 -1.88 -2.51 0.67
CA PHE A 73 -0.91 -1.87 -0.21
C PHE A 73 -1.59 -0.95 -1.23
N ALA A 74 -2.69 -1.40 -1.85
CA ALA A 74 -3.45 -0.57 -2.78
C ALA A 74 -4.01 0.69 -2.12
N ALA A 75 -4.49 0.58 -0.87
CA ALA A 75 -4.96 1.73 -0.09
C ALA A 75 -3.81 2.71 0.21
N GLU A 76 -2.61 2.23 0.58
CA GLU A 76 -1.44 3.08 0.82
C GLU A 76 -0.97 3.79 -0.46
N PHE A 77 -0.94 3.08 -1.60
CA PHE A 77 -0.63 3.72 -2.88
C PHE A 77 -1.64 4.82 -3.22
N ALA A 78 -2.95 4.53 -3.04
CA ALA A 78 -3.99 5.51 -3.28
C ALA A 78 -3.86 6.73 -2.34
N ASN A 79 -3.56 6.51 -1.05
CA ASN A 79 -3.30 7.58 -0.09
C ASN A 79 -2.13 8.47 -0.54
N THR A 80 -1.00 7.86 -0.91
CA THR A 80 0.17 8.61 -1.39
C THR A 80 -0.15 9.44 -2.64
N ILE A 81 -0.92 8.88 -3.58
CA ILE A 81 -1.35 9.63 -4.79
C ILE A 81 -2.20 10.85 -4.38
N VAL A 82 -3.16 10.68 -3.47
CA VAL A 82 -4.00 11.79 -2.99
C VAL A 82 -3.15 12.85 -2.30
N GLU A 83 -2.23 12.48 -1.44
CA GLU A 83 -1.32 13.42 -0.75
C GLU A 83 -0.49 14.24 -1.74
N GLU A 84 0.14 13.59 -2.72
CA GLU A 84 0.95 14.26 -3.75
C GLU A 84 0.08 15.20 -4.61
N LEU A 85 -1.12 14.76 -5.04
CA LEU A 85 -2.02 15.59 -5.84
C LEU A 85 -2.53 16.80 -5.06
N VAL A 86 -2.92 16.62 -3.80
CA VAL A 86 -3.36 17.71 -2.94
C VAL A 86 -2.24 18.71 -2.73
N ASP A 87 -1.02 18.26 -2.43
CA ASP A 87 0.13 19.16 -2.22
C ASP A 87 0.50 19.95 -3.47
N LEU A 88 0.35 19.35 -4.66
CA LEU A 88 0.52 20.06 -5.93
C LEU A 88 -0.54 21.17 -6.12
N VAL A 89 -1.80 20.91 -5.75
CA VAL A 89 -2.89 21.88 -5.92
C VAL A 89 -2.76 23.06 -4.96
N VAL A 90 -2.49 22.79 -3.69
CA VAL A 90 -2.42 23.86 -2.66
C VAL A 90 -1.03 24.49 -2.52
N HIS A 91 -0.04 24.05 -3.32
CA HIS A 91 1.34 24.54 -3.24
C HIS A 91 1.92 24.52 -1.81
N HIS A 92 1.60 23.46 -1.05
CA HIS A 92 1.96 23.27 0.37
C HIS A 92 1.41 24.35 1.33
N HIS A 93 0.42 25.15 0.91
CA HIS A 93 -0.30 26.04 1.81
C HIS A 93 -1.39 25.28 2.58
N TYR A 94 -1.67 25.72 3.81
CA TYR A 94 -2.77 25.14 4.57
C TYR A 94 -4.12 25.51 3.92
N ASP A 95 -4.92 24.48 3.66
CA ASP A 95 -6.28 24.57 3.16
C ASP A 95 -7.14 23.51 3.84
N LEU A 96 -8.35 23.87 4.26
CA LEU A 96 -9.23 22.99 5.02
C LEU A 96 -9.76 21.83 4.17
N ASP A 97 -10.10 22.09 2.92
CA ASP A 97 -10.61 21.06 2.01
C ASP A 97 -9.48 20.09 1.62
N ALA A 98 -8.27 20.62 1.44
CA ALA A 98 -7.08 19.83 1.25
C ALA A 98 -6.80 18.88 2.44
N LYS A 99 -6.96 19.38 3.66
CA LYS A 99 -6.87 18.57 4.88
C LYS A 99 -7.93 17.45 4.88
N TYR A 100 -9.18 17.77 4.58
CA TYR A 100 -10.24 16.76 4.52
C TYR A 100 -9.97 15.68 3.49
N ALA A 101 -9.46 16.02 2.30
CA ALA A 101 -9.12 15.04 1.28
C ALA A 101 -8.04 14.06 1.77
N LYS A 102 -7.00 14.57 2.42
CA LYS A 102 -5.94 13.74 3.02
C LYS A 102 -6.47 12.86 4.16
N ASP A 103 -7.30 13.41 5.05
CA ASP A 103 -7.88 12.67 6.17
C ASP A 103 -8.77 11.51 5.67
N ILE A 104 -9.55 11.72 4.60
CA ILE A 104 -10.37 10.68 3.97
C ILE A 104 -9.47 9.58 3.37
N ALA A 105 -8.41 9.95 2.66
CA ALA A 105 -7.49 8.99 2.07
C ALA A 105 -6.80 8.14 3.15
N ALA A 106 -6.34 8.76 4.24
CA ALA A 106 -5.79 8.06 5.40
C ALA A 106 -6.83 7.14 6.06
N GLY A 107 -8.10 7.55 6.10
CA GLY A 107 -9.22 6.74 6.59
C GLY A 107 -9.42 5.45 5.78
N VAL A 108 -9.22 5.49 4.46
CA VAL A 108 -9.28 4.29 3.61
C VAL A 108 -8.18 3.29 3.99
N VAL A 109 -6.97 3.76 4.27
CA VAL A 109 -5.87 2.90 4.76
C VAL A 109 -6.22 2.25 6.09
N LEU A 110 -6.81 3.02 7.02
CA LEU A 110 -7.24 2.50 8.31
C LEU A 110 -8.30 1.39 8.15
N LEU A 111 -9.27 1.56 7.27
CA LEU A 111 -10.29 0.53 6.98
C LEU A 111 -9.65 -0.72 6.35
N ALA A 112 -8.72 -0.56 5.43
CA ALA A 112 -7.98 -1.66 4.83
C ALA A 112 -7.16 -2.43 5.87
N ALA A 113 -6.48 -1.72 6.77
CA ALA A 113 -5.73 -2.35 7.87
C ALA A 113 -6.65 -3.10 8.84
N PHE A 114 -7.80 -2.53 9.18
CA PHE A 114 -8.80 -3.20 10.01
C PHE A 114 -9.30 -4.49 9.35
N TYR A 115 -9.62 -4.45 8.06
CA TYR A 115 -9.98 -5.65 7.29
C TYR A 115 -8.87 -6.71 7.35
N ALA A 116 -7.62 -6.32 7.16
CA ALA A 116 -6.49 -7.25 7.21
C ALA A 116 -6.32 -7.90 8.60
N VAL A 117 -6.52 -7.12 9.66
CA VAL A 117 -6.53 -7.65 11.05
C VAL A 117 -7.64 -8.66 11.25
N LEU A 118 -8.86 -8.38 10.77
CA LEU A 118 -9.98 -9.33 10.86
C LEU A 118 -9.68 -10.65 10.13
N VAL A 119 -9.16 -10.58 8.91
CA VAL A 119 -8.76 -11.77 8.14
C VAL A 119 -7.70 -12.57 8.91
N GLY A 120 -6.67 -11.89 9.41
CA GLY A 120 -5.62 -12.53 10.21
C GLY A 120 -6.16 -13.22 11.47
N LEU A 121 -7.03 -12.55 12.21
CA LEU A 121 -7.65 -13.12 13.41
C LEU A 121 -8.48 -14.35 13.08
N LEU A 122 -9.31 -14.31 12.05
CA LEU A 122 -10.15 -15.44 11.66
C LEU A 122 -9.32 -16.67 11.24
N ILE A 123 -8.18 -16.46 10.60
CA ILE A 123 -7.33 -17.55 10.12
C ILE A 123 -6.40 -18.09 11.22
N PHE A 124 -5.77 -17.20 11.99
CA PHE A 124 -4.76 -17.62 12.94
C PHE A 124 -5.31 -18.00 14.31
N TRP A 125 -6.41 -17.39 14.75
CA TRP A 125 -6.97 -17.62 16.08
C TRP A 125 -7.31 -19.10 16.39
N PRO A 126 -7.99 -19.84 15.50
CA PRO A 126 -8.26 -21.27 15.75
C PRO A 126 -6.98 -22.10 15.90
N ARG A 127 -5.94 -21.75 15.15
CA ARG A 127 -4.65 -22.44 15.20
C ARG A 127 -3.90 -22.16 16.50
N PHE A 128 -3.92 -20.91 16.96
CA PHE A 128 -3.34 -20.55 18.25
C PHE A 128 -4.05 -21.26 19.41
N LYS A 129 -5.37 -21.34 19.38
CA LYS A 129 -6.12 -22.10 20.39
C LYS A 129 -5.70 -23.56 20.45
N ASN A 130 -5.61 -24.22 19.29
CA ASN A 130 -5.17 -25.61 19.22
C ASN A 130 -3.73 -25.80 19.73
N LEU A 131 -2.84 -24.84 19.44
CA LEU A 131 -1.44 -24.90 19.92
C LEU A 131 -1.35 -24.74 21.44
N LEU A 132 -2.23 -23.94 22.05
CA LEU A 132 -2.28 -23.71 23.49
C LEU A 132 -3.11 -24.77 24.26
N GLY A 133 -3.79 -25.67 23.54
CA GLY A 133 -4.63 -26.71 24.15
C GLY A 133 -5.92 -26.21 24.77
N ILE A 134 -6.44 -25.04 24.30
CA ILE A 134 -7.68 -24.39 24.78
C ILE A 134 -8.73 -24.26 23.68
#